data_753794e9d174b587002e78eae3f4179d
#
_entry.id   753794e9d174b587002e78eae3f4179d
#
_cell.length_a   1.000
_cell.length_b   1.000
_cell.length_c   1.000
_cell.angle_alpha   90.00
_cell.angle_beta   90.00
_cell.angle_gamma   90.00
#
_symmetry.space_group_name_H-M   'P 1'
#
loop_
_entity.id
_entity.type
_entity.pdbx_description
1 polymer ?
#
loop_
_entity_poly.entity_id
_entity_poly.type
_entity_poly.pdbx_seq_one_letter_code
_entity_poly.pdbx_strand_id
1 'polypeptide(L)'
;MFASIIGADGGMGRWLTTHLKHLGFDVTGFDQRRGDAPSVLAESDLVIVSVPVGATSEVIGEAIKHMRKGATIMEIASLKTGIHDEMVKASKMGFNSLSVHPMFGPSATSLEDKTVAVIPVSDIESEIHQTQALFPDASIIRVEPESHDRLMSLILSLPYLVNLALAGTMRDEDLILLRKLSGTSFALQYTLIQSVTAETTSLVQALLSENQFLGESASKFIMNLTEIVKTGGSKEEFSELHNEIRASMRRDPIHLKAHSIRQVAYDKIRPLLR
;
A
#
# COMPACT_ATOMS: atom_id res chain seq x y z
N MET A 1 20.81 -13.23 -13.33
CA MET A 1 20.90 -11.98 -12.58
C MET A 1 20.85 -12.30 -11.09
N PHE A 2 21.66 -11.61 -10.31
CA PHE A 2 21.73 -11.80 -8.86
C PHE A 2 21.02 -10.67 -8.13
N ALA A 3 20.07 -11.00 -7.25
CA ALA A 3 19.27 -10.04 -6.52
C ALA A 3 19.45 -10.21 -5.00
N SER A 4 19.57 -9.09 -4.30
CA SER A 4 19.59 -9.03 -2.84
C SER A 4 18.35 -8.33 -2.31
N ILE A 5 17.74 -8.87 -1.25
CA ILE A 5 16.58 -8.29 -0.59
C ILE A 5 16.95 -7.96 0.86
N ILE A 6 16.91 -6.66 1.20
CA ILE A 6 17.06 -6.17 2.57
C ILE A 6 15.66 -6.10 3.19
N GLY A 7 15.46 -6.79 4.32
CA GLY A 7 14.14 -7.02 4.92
C GLY A 7 13.45 -8.29 4.40
N ALA A 8 14.22 -9.29 4.01
CA ALA A 8 13.73 -10.54 3.41
C ALA A 8 12.82 -11.36 4.32
N ASP A 9 12.94 -11.24 5.65
CA ASP A 9 12.11 -11.95 6.63
C ASP A 9 10.73 -11.29 6.85
N GLY A 10 10.52 -10.08 6.30
CA GLY A 10 9.22 -9.39 6.25
C GLY A 10 8.23 -10.06 5.29
N GLY A 11 6.94 -9.72 5.39
CA GLY A 11 5.90 -10.28 4.53
C GLY A 11 6.20 -10.05 3.05
N MET A 12 6.41 -8.80 2.63
CA MET A 12 6.74 -8.45 1.24
C MET A 12 8.12 -8.96 0.83
N GLY A 13 9.11 -8.96 1.73
CA GLY A 13 10.44 -9.51 1.47
C GLY A 13 10.39 -11.00 1.10
N ARG A 14 9.62 -11.82 1.84
CA ARG A 14 9.38 -13.23 1.51
C ARG A 14 8.64 -13.40 0.18
N TRP A 15 7.63 -12.57 -0.04
CA TRP A 15 6.88 -12.58 -1.30
C TRP A 15 7.81 -12.28 -2.48
N LEU A 16 8.60 -11.21 -2.41
CA LEU A 16 9.58 -10.81 -3.42
C LEU A 16 10.63 -11.90 -3.65
N THR A 17 11.13 -12.53 -2.58
CA THR A 17 12.09 -13.64 -2.69
C THR A 17 11.53 -14.78 -3.53
N THR A 18 10.29 -15.18 -3.28
CA THR A 18 9.62 -16.23 -4.04
C THR A 18 9.37 -15.80 -5.48
N HIS A 19 8.87 -14.59 -5.67
CA HIS A 19 8.54 -14.03 -6.97
C HIS A 19 9.76 -13.91 -7.89
N LEU A 20 10.85 -13.31 -7.40
CA LEU A 20 12.09 -13.16 -8.19
C LEU A 20 12.72 -14.51 -8.55
N LYS A 21 12.66 -15.51 -7.66
CA LYS A 21 13.10 -16.87 -7.99
C LYS A 21 12.28 -17.47 -9.14
N HIS A 22 10.98 -17.25 -9.20
CA HIS A 22 10.15 -17.67 -10.33
C HIS A 22 10.51 -16.93 -11.63
N LEU A 23 11.00 -15.69 -11.55
CA LEU A 23 11.54 -14.96 -12.69
C LEU A 23 12.97 -15.37 -13.08
N GLY A 24 13.56 -16.34 -12.39
CA GLY A 24 14.89 -16.87 -12.72
C GLY A 24 16.06 -16.10 -12.10
N PHE A 25 15.82 -15.24 -11.09
CA PHE A 25 16.89 -14.60 -10.34
C PHE A 25 17.51 -15.58 -9.33
N ASP A 26 18.81 -15.45 -9.14
CA ASP A 26 19.46 -15.96 -7.93
C ASP A 26 19.24 -14.93 -6.82
N VAL A 27 18.65 -15.34 -5.68
CA VAL A 27 18.16 -14.39 -4.66
C VAL A 27 18.75 -14.70 -3.31
N THR A 28 19.39 -13.70 -2.71
CA THR A 28 19.85 -13.70 -1.31
C THR A 28 19.09 -12.68 -0.48
N GLY A 29 18.67 -13.08 0.71
CA GLY A 29 17.95 -12.21 1.64
C GLY A 29 18.79 -11.83 2.85
N PHE A 30 18.62 -10.59 3.29
CA PHE A 30 19.21 -10.05 4.51
C PHE A 30 18.14 -9.49 5.44
N ASP A 31 18.41 -9.59 6.74
CA ASP A 31 17.65 -8.90 7.77
C ASP A 31 18.61 -8.43 8.86
N GLN A 32 18.20 -7.53 9.75
CA GLN A 32 19.04 -6.94 10.80
C GLN A 32 19.83 -7.97 11.64
N ARG A 33 19.40 -9.24 11.63
CA ARG A 33 19.99 -10.32 12.41
C ARG A 33 21.03 -11.15 11.66
N ARG A 34 21.26 -10.88 10.36
CA ARG A 34 22.20 -11.63 9.51
C ARG A 34 23.33 -10.70 9.08
N GLY A 35 24.53 -10.92 9.64
CA GLY A 35 25.75 -10.25 9.21
C GLY A 35 26.17 -10.66 7.78
N ASP A 36 27.11 -9.91 7.15
CA ASP A 36 27.71 -10.11 5.82
C ASP A 36 27.02 -9.41 4.63
N ALA A 37 26.12 -8.45 4.85
CA ALA A 37 25.50 -7.68 3.78
C ALA A 37 26.48 -6.97 2.81
N PRO A 38 27.61 -6.35 3.21
CA PRO A 38 28.40 -5.51 2.32
C PRO A 38 28.99 -6.23 1.09
N SER A 39 29.55 -7.42 1.26
CA SER A 39 30.18 -8.18 0.15
C SER A 39 29.17 -8.64 -0.88
N VAL A 40 28.01 -9.07 -0.43
CA VAL A 40 26.93 -9.58 -1.30
C VAL A 40 26.25 -8.44 -2.06
N LEU A 41 26.08 -7.26 -1.44
CA LEU A 41 25.56 -6.07 -2.12
C LEU A 41 26.47 -5.61 -3.26
N ALA A 42 27.79 -5.78 -3.12
CA ALA A 42 28.77 -5.44 -4.16
C ALA A 42 28.63 -6.32 -5.42
N GLU A 43 28.15 -7.54 -5.28
CA GLU A 43 27.96 -8.50 -6.38
C GLU A 43 26.55 -8.43 -7.00
N SER A 44 25.60 -7.72 -6.34
CA SER A 44 24.21 -7.71 -6.75
C SER A 44 23.97 -6.87 -8.00
N ASP A 45 23.16 -7.40 -8.92
CA ASP A 45 22.61 -6.67 -10.07
C ASP A 45 21.40 -5.80 -9.66
N LEU A 46 20.63 -6.32 -8.69
CA LEU A 46 19.43 -5.69 -8.13
C LEU A 46 19.45 -5.79 -6.61
N VAL A 47 19.30 -4.67 -5.92
CA VAL A 47 19.10 -4.60 -4.47
C VAL A 47 17.72 -4.05 -4.19
N ILE A 48 16.91 -4.80 -3.44
CA ILE A 48 15.56 -4.39 -3.06
C ILE A 48 15.52 -4.08 -1.58
N VAL A 49 15.02 -2.89 -1.24
CA VAL A 49 14.78 -2.44 0.13
C VAL A 49 13.31 -2.66 0.47
N SER A 50 13.06 -3.64 1.35
CA SER A 50 11.74 -4.09 1.80
C SER A 50 11.63 -4.04 3.33
N VAL A 51 12.00 -2.91 3.91
CA VAL A 51 11.99 -2.65 5.35
C VAL A 51 10.83 -1.73 5.74
N PRO A 52 10.50 -1.55 7.04
CA PRO A 52 9.51 -0.58 7.47
C PRO A 52 9.80 0.83 6.93
N VAL A 53 8.74 1.59 6.63
CA VAL A 53 8.83 2.92 5.97
C VAL A 53 9.86 3.82 6.65
N GLY A 54 9.77 3.98 7.98
CA GLY A 54 10.68 4.85 8.76
C GLY A 54 12.16 4.46 8.71
N ALA A 55 12.50 3.22 8.32
CA ALA A 55 13.89 2.78 8.17
C ALA A 55 14.39 2.85 6.71
N THR A 56 13.50 3.04 5.74
CA THR A 56 13.82 2.86 4.33
C THR A 56 14.91 3.83 3.84
N SER A 57 14.81 5.10 4.19
CA SER A 57 15.79 6.13 3.78
C SER A 57 17.21 5.84 4.29
N GLU A 58 17.34 5.46 5.56
CA GLU A 58 18.62 5.10 6.17
C GLU A 58 19.21 3.85 5.50
N VAL A 59 18.38 2.83 5.27
CA VAL A 59 18.81 1.58 4.64
C VAL A 59 19.24 1.79 3.19
N ILE A 60 18.57 2.64 2.41
CA ILE A 60 19.01 3.03 1.07
C ILE A 60 20.39 3.69 1.15
N GLY A 61 20.55 4.71 2.02
CA GLY A 61 21.79 5.44 2.19
C GLY A 61 22.97 4.55 2.60
N GLU A 62 22.73 3.49 3.36
CA GLU A 62 23.75 2.51 3.71
C GLU A 62 24.03 1.53 2.57
N ALA A 63 23.00 0.98 1.93
CA ALA A 63 23.15 0.00 0.85
C ALA A 63 23.98 0.54 -0.32
N ILE A 64 23.77 1.78 -0.76
CA ILE A 64 24.49 2.37 -1.89
C ILE A 64 26.00 2.56 -1.64
N LYS A 65 26.47 2.53 -0.38
CA LYS A 65 27.90 2.58 -0.07
C LYS A 65 28.62 1.27 -0.45
N HIS A 66 27.87 0.19 -0.52
CA HIS A 66 28.40 -1.16 -0.74
C HIS A 66 28.06 -1.73 -2.13
N MET A 67 27.11 -1.13 -2.84
CA MET A 67 26.70 -1.55 -4.17
C MET A 67 27.68 -1.12 -5.25
N ARG A 68 27.82 -1.92 -6.30
CA ARG A 68 28.57 -1.51 -7.51
C ARG A 68 27.79 -0.47 -8.32
N LYS A 69 28.51 0.49 -8.91
CA LYS A 69 27.89 1.48 -9.81
C LYS A 69 27.22 0.79 -11.01
N GLY A 70 26.12 1.33 -11.44
CA GLY A 70 25.29 0.76 -12.51
C GLY A 70 24.35 -0.37 -12.07
N ALA A 71 24.47 -0.88 -10.83
CA ALA A 71 23.46 -1.79 -10.28
C ALA A 71 22.15 -1.05 -10.02
N THR A 72 21.05 -1.82 -9.95
CA THR A 72 19.72 -1.28 -9.66
C THR A 72 19.44 -1.32 -8.15
N ILE A 73 19.00 -0.21 -7.58
CA ILE A 73 18.40 -0.16 -6.26
C ILE A 73 16.89 0.08 -6.41
N MET A 74 16.08 -0.76 -5.77
CA MET A 74 14.62 -0.65 -5.76
C MET A 74 14.11 -0.55 -4.31
N GLU A 75 13.20 0.38 -4.05
CA GLU A 75 12.45 0.41 -2.80
C GLU A 75 10.95 0.23 -3.08
N ILE A 76 10.22 -0.31 -2.09
CA ILE A 76 8.81 -0.68 -2.22
C ILE A 76 7.92 -0.07 -1.13
N ALA A 77 8.38 0.98 -0.47
CA ALA A 77 7.67 1.57 0.67
C ALA A 77 6.29 2.14 0.28
N SER A 78 5.35 2.03 1.19
CA SER A 78 3.98 2.53 1.01
C SER A 78 3.86 4.06 1.06
N LEU A 79 4.86 4.75 1.56
CA LEU A 79 4.98 6.22 1.56
C LEU A 79 6.32 6.61 0.95
N LYS A 80 6.39 7.81 0.36
CA LYS A 80 7.57 8.28 -0.38
C LYS A 80 8.25 9.50 0.23
N THR A 81 7.60 10.16 1.19
CA THR A 81 8.19 11.32 1.88
C THR A 81 9.55 10.97 2.49
N GLY A 82 10.60 11.71 2.14
CA GLY A 82 11.98 11.49 2.55
C GLY A 82 12.70 10.34 1.84
N ILE A 83 11.98 9.34 1.36
CA ILE A 83 12.54 8.18 0.64
C ILE A 83 12.89 8.57 -0.80
N HIS A 84 12.00 9.32 -1.46
CA HIS A 84 12.22 9.76 -2.84
C HIS A 84 13.51 10.56 -3.01
N ASP A 85 13.83 11.45 -2.08
CA ASP A 85 15.08 12.22 -2.11
C ASP A 85 16.32 11.32 -2.07
N GLU A 86 16.30 10.25 -1.28
CA GLU A 86 17.40 9.28 -1.23
C GLU A 86 17.53 8.50 -2.54
N MET A 87 16.40 8.14 -3.19
CA MET A 87 16.41 7.51 -4.51
C MET A 87 16.97 8.44 -5.59
N VAL A 88 16.63 9.73 -5.55
CA VAL A 88 17.22 10.75 -6.44
C VAL A 88 18.73 10.91 -6.19
N LYS A 89 19.17 10.88 -4.94
CA LYS A 89 20.62 10.90 -4.61
C LYS A 89 21.32 9.66 -5.17
N ALA A 90 20.73 8.47 -4.98
CA ALA A 90 21.28 7.22 -5.51
C ALA A 90 21.43 7.28 -7.04
N SER A 91 20.41 7.77 -7.75
CA SER A 91 20.46 7.97 -9.20
C SER A 91 21.62 8.91 -9.62
N LYS A 92 21.77 10.07 -8.96
CA LYS A 92 22.87 11.01 -9.20
C LYS A 92 24.25 10.41 -8.91
N MET A 93 24.32 9.39 -8.06
CA MET A 93 25.55 8.65 -7.77
C MET A 93 25.85 7.54 -8.78
N GLY A 94 25.01 7.35 -9.81
CA GLY A 94 25.22 6.39 -10.89
C GLY A 94 24.59 5.01 -10.65
N PHE A 95 23.57 4.91 -9.80
CA PHE A 95 22.73 3.73 -9.67
C PHE A 95 21.47 3.85 -10.52
N ASN A 96 20.96 2.74 -11.04
CA ASN A 96 19.60 2.68 -11.56
C ASN A 96 18.64 2.66 -10.38
N SER A 97 17.76 3.64 -10.26
CA SER A 97 16.91 3.81 -9.08
C SER A 97 15.46 3.58 -9.44
N LEU A 98 14.81 2.61 -8.78
CA LEU A 98 13.39 2.29 -8.94
C LEU A 98 12.65 2.57 -7.65
N SER A 99 11.81 3.59 -7.64
CA SER A 99 10.88 3.86 -6.55
C SER A 99 9.50 3.33 -6.95
N VAL A 100 9.05 2.25 -6.32
CA VAL A 100 7.78 1.60 -6.66
C VAL A 100 6.92 1.38 -5.43
N HIS A 101 5.61 1.29 -5.64
CA HIS A 101 4.67 0.91 -4.59
C HIS A 101 3.75 -0.19 -5.12
N PRO A 102 3.98 -1.47 -4.77
CA PRO A 102 3.03 -2.54 -5.03
C PRO A 102 1.73 -2.28 -4.25
N MET A 103 0.62 -2.05 -4.97
CA MET A 103 -0.70 -1.77 -4.37
C MET A 103 -1.38 -3.06 -3.90
N PHE A 104 -0.58 -4.00 -3.37
CA PHE A 104 -1.03 -5.28 -2.84
C PHE A 104 -0.12 -5.75 -1.70
N GLY A 105 -0.65 -6.60 -0.84
CA GLY A 105 0.09 -7.17 0.29
C GLY A 105 0.69 -8.53 -0.01
N PRO A 106 1.42 -9.13 0.95
CA PRO A 106 2.14 -10.40 0.81
C PRO A 106 1.25 -11.64 0.61
N SER A 107 -0.06 -11.50 0.77
CA SER A 107 -1.05 -12.54 0.48
C SER A 107 -1.40 -12.65 -1.01
N ALA A 108 -0.87 -11.79 -1.88
CA ALA A 108 -1.12 -11.86 -3.31
C ALA A 108 -0.54 -13.15 -3.92
N THR A 109 -1.40 -13.95 -4.55
CA THR A 109 -1.03 -15.24 -5.18
C THR A 109 -0.77 -15.12 -6.67
N SER A 110 -1.15 -14.00 -7.28
CA SER A 110 -1.00 -13.67 -8.70
C SER A 110 -0.81 -12.16 -8.83
N LEU A 111 -0.14 -11.73 -9.90
CA LEU A 111 -0.03 -10.31 -10.30
C LEU A 111 -1.15 -9.87 -11.24
N GLU A 112 -1.94 -10.80 -11.77
CA GLU A 112 -3.11 -10.49 -12.57
C GLU A 112 -4.05 -9.56 -11.79
N ASP A 113 -4.50 -8.50 -12.43
CA ASP A 113 -5.34 -7.44 -11.82
C ASP A 113 -4.69 -6.68 -10.65
N LYS A 114 -3.38 -6.82 -10.44
CA LYS A 114 -2.64 -6.02 -9.45
C LYS A 114 -2.05 -4.77 -10.09
N THR A 115 -1.86 -3.77 -9.27
CA THR A 115 -1.25 -2.50 -9.66
C THR A 115 0.07 -2.31 -8.95
N VAL A 116 1.06 -1.80 -9.68
CA VAL A 116 2.31 -1.27 -9.12
C VAL A 116 2.42 0.19 -9.53
N ALA A 117 2.46 1.09 -8.56
CA ALA A 117 2.77 2.50 -8.83
C ALA A 117 4.28 2.66 -9.00
N VAL A 118 4.68 3.41 -10.04
CA VAL A 118 6.07 3.84 -10.28
C VAL A 118 6.14 5.33 -10.03
N ILE A 119 7.05 5.72 -9.17
CA ILE A 119 7.29 7.11 -8.80
C ILE A 119 8.57 7.57 -9.50
N PRO A 120 8.50 8.52 -10.47
CA PRO A 120 9.62 8.96 -11.25
C PRO A 120 10.81 9.40 -10.40
N VAL A 121 12.01 8.88 -10.70
CA VAL A 121 13.26 9.28 -10.03
C VAL A 121 14.20 9.99 -11.01
N SER A 122 14.37 9.46 -12.23
CA SER A 122 15.28 10.02 -13.25
C SER A 122 14.76 9.84 -14.68
N ASP A 123 14.64 8.62 -15.16
CA ASP A 123 14.18 8.26 -16.50
C ASP A 123 12.95 7.35 -16.38
N ILE A 124 11.79 7.95 -16.40
CA ILE A 124 10.51 7.27 -16.17
C ILE A 124 10.23 6.16 -17.18
N GLU A 125 10.62 6.32 -18.43
CA GLU A 125 10.39 5.30 -19.47
C GLU A 125 11.21 4.03 -19.16
N SER A 126 12.47 4.21 -18.80
CA SER A 126 13.34 3.12 -18.34
C SER A 126 12.82 2.48 -17.05
N GLU A 127 12.38 3.31 -16.07
CA GLU A 127 11.86 2.85 -14.78
C GLU A 127 10.57 2.03 -14.95
N ILE A 128 9.66 2.45 -15.82
CA ILE A 128 8.45 1.68 -16.17
C ILE A 128 8.82 0.36 -16.83
N HIS A 129 9.73 0.38 -17.82
CA HIS A 129 10.14 -0.85 -18.49
C HIS A 129 10.79 -1.85 -17.55
N GLN A 130 11.68 -1.40 -16.66
CA GLN A 130 12.30 -2.25 -15.65
C GLN A 130 11.27 -2.78 -14.64
N THR A 131 10.34 -1.94 -14.20
CA THR A 131 9.25 -2.36 -13.30
C THR A 131 8.36 -3.40 -13.96
N GLN A 132 8.00 -3.22 -15.24
CA GLN A 132 7.21 -4.19 -15.98
C GLN A 132 7.92 -5.55 -16.11
N ALA A 133 9.25 -5.56 -16.27
CA ALA A 133 10.03 -6.79 -16.30
C ALA A 133 10.06 -7.51 -14.95
N LEU A 134 10.02 -6.76 -13.83
CA LEU A 134 9.96 -7.29 -12.48
C LEU A 134 8.53 -7.69 -12.04
N PHE A 135 7.50 -7.11 -12.64
CA PHE A 135 6.08 -7.37 -12.33
C PHE A 135 5.29 -7.59 -13.64
N PRO A 136 5.55 -8.69 -14.38
CA PRO A 136 5.14 -8.81 -15.80
C PRO A 136 3.62 -8.76 -16.00
N ASP A 137 2.82 -9.27 -15.07
CA ASP A 137 1.37 -9.37 -15.20
C ASP A 137 0.62 -8.23 -14.49
N ALA A 138 1.35 -7.31 -13.85
CA ALA A 138 0.76 -6.19 -13.14
C ALA A 138 0.50 -5.00 -14.08
N SER A 139 -0.50 -4.20 -13.72
CA SER A 139 -0.72 -2.87 -14.31
C SER A 139 0.27 -1.88 -13.69
N ILE A 140 1.13 -1.27 -14.51
CA ILE A 140 2.09 -0.28 -14.06
C ILE A 140 1.49 1.12 -14.24
N ILE A 141 1.43 1.89 -13.15
CA ILE A 141 0.86 3.25 -13.15
C ILE A 141 1.91 4.24 -12.66
N ARG A 142 2.21 5.25 -13.47
CA ARG A 142 3.01 6.39 -13.06
C ARG A 142 2.24 7.26 -12.07
N VAL A 143 2.88 7.62 -10.96
CA VAL A 143 2.36 8.55 -9.95
C VAL A 143 3.44 9.55 -9.60
N GLU A 144 3.15 10.85 -9.73
CA GLU A 144 4.12 11.90 -9.43
C GLU A 144 4.46 11.92 -7.93
N PRO A 145 5.74 12.16 -7.57
CA PRO A 145 6.20 12.15 -6.18
C PRO A 145 5.39 13.06 -5.27
N GLU A 146 5.06 14.27 -5.74
CA GLU A 146 4.31 15.29 -4.99
C GLU A 146 2.85 14.87 -4.72
N SER A 147 2.32 13.95 -5.51
CA SER A 147 0.93 13.49 -5.41
C SER A 147 0.81 12.17 -4.66
N HIS A 148 1.87 11.34 -4.64
CA HIS A 148 1.79 9.97 -4.15
C HIS A 148 1.24 9.91 -2.72
N ASP A 149 1.89 10.53 -1.75
CA ASP A 149 1.51 10.38 -0.34
C ASP A 149 0.16 11.06 -0.01
N ARG A 150 -0.20 12.12 -0.76
CA ARG A 150 -1.55 12.70 -0.68
C ARG A 150 -2.63 11.72 -1.17
N LEU A 151 -2.37 10.99 -2.26
CA LEU A 151 -3.29 9.94 -2.72
C LEU A 151 -3.32 8.78 -1.73
N MET A 152 -2.16 8.36 -1.19
CA MET A 152 -2.07 7.30 -0.18
C MET A 152 -2.80 7.70 1.12
N SER A 153 -2.88 8.98 1.45
CA SER A 153 -3.69 9.42 2.61
C SER A 153 -5.17 9.07 2.46
N LEU A 154 -5.70 9.09 1.23
CA LEU A 154 -7.12 8.81 0.93
C LEU A 154 -7.39 7.31 0.69
N ILE A 155 -6.48 6.61 0.00
CA ILE A 155 -6.73 5.22 -0.44
C ILE A 155 -6.12 4.17 0.48
N LEU A 156 -5.23 4.58 1.40
CA LEU A 156 -4.55 3.69 2.34
C LEU A 156 -4.70 4.15 3.79
N SER A 157 -4.13 5.29 4.19
CA SER A 157 -4.07 5.72 5.59
C SER A 157 -5.46 6.01 6.17
N LEU A 158 -6.31 6.75 5.47
CA LEU A 158 -7.68 7.05 5.94
C LEU A 158 -8.56 5.79 6.08
N PRO A 159 -8.60 4.84 5.11
CA PRO A 159 -9.27 3.55 5.31
C PRO A 159 -8.80 2.78 6.54
N TYR A 160 -7.49 2.76 6.84
CA TYR A 160 -6.97 2.14 8.05
C TYR A 160 -7.49 2.84 9.32
N LEU A 161 -7.41 4.17 9.37
CA LEU A 161 -7.93 4.98 10.47
C LEU A 161 -9.42 4.71 10.73
N VAL A 162 -10.24 4.73 9.67
CA VAL A 162 -11.70 4.52 9.76
C VAL A 162 -12.01 3.11 10.25
N ASN A 163 -11.33 2.09 9.73
CA ASN A 163 -11.56 0.71 10.14
C ASN A 163 -11.13 0.46 11.59
N LEU A 164 -10.04 1.08 12.07
CA LEU A 164 -9.65 1.02 13.49
C LEU A 164 -10.67 1.72 14.39
N ALA A 165 -11.20 2.87 13.98
CA ALA A 165 -12.23 3.57 14.73
C ALA A 165 -13.51 2.73 14.85
N LEU A 166 -13.93 2.09 13.75
CA LEU A 166 -15.07 1.15 13.75
C LEU A 166 -14.80 -0.07 14.62
N ALA A 167 -13.59 -0.64 14.58
CA ALA A 167 -13.19 -1.74 15.47
C ALA A 167 -13.30 -1.31 16.95
N GLY A 168 -12.78 -0.13 17.28
CA GLY A 168 -12.88 0.45 18.63
C GLY A 168 -14.32 0.63 19.13
N THR A 169 -15.24 0.97 18.21
CA THR A 169 -16.67 1.13 18.54
C THR A 169 -17.33 -0.22 18.88
N MET A 170 -16.81 -1.33 18.35
CA MET A 170 -17.40 -2.66 18.51
C MET A 170 -16.66 -3.55 19.53
N ARG A 171 -15.61 -3.04 20.20
CA ARG A 171 -14.72 -3.87 21.03
C ARG A 171 -15.41 -4.58 22.19
N ASP A 172 -16.49 -4.00 22.72
CA ASP A 172 -17.24 -4.51 23.89
C ASP A 172 -18.50 -5.29 23.46
N GLU A 173 -18.69 -5.54 22.15
CA GLU A 173 -19.86 -6.21 21.59
C GLU A 173 -19.61 -7.71 21.35
N ASP A 174 -20.69 -8.50 21.22
CA ASP A 174 -20.62 -9.88 20.76
C ASP A 174 -20.32 -9.92 19.25
N LEU A 175 -19.03 -9.97 18.91
CA LEU A 175 -18.55 -9.98 17.53
C LEU A 175 -19.03 -11.18 16.72
N ILE A 176 -19.29 -12.33 17.41
CA ILE A 176 -19.84 -13.54 16.75
C ILE A 176 -21.29 -13.29 16.35
N LEU A 177 -22.07 -12.70 17.24
CA LEU A 177 -23.46 -12.34 16.95
C LEU A 177 -23.55 -11.29 15.84
N LEU A 178 -22.74 -10.23 15.90
CA LEU A 178 -22.67 -9.21 14.85
C LEU A 178 -22.36 -9.83 13.48
N ARG A 179 -21.37 -10.74 13.42
CA ARG A 179 -21.04 -11.47 12.19
C ARG A 179 -22.19 -12.34 11.70
N LYS A 180 -22.86 -13.07 12.58
CA LYS A 180 -24.02 -13.93 12.21
C LYS A 180 -25.18 -13.11 11.66
N LEU A 181 -25.45 -11.94 12.23
CA LEU A 181 -26.52 -11.03 11.79
C LEU A 181 -26.13 -10.16 10.59
N SER A 182 -24.89 -10.24 10.13
CA SER A 182 -24.36 -9.38 9.08
C SER A 182 -25.10 -9.56 7.74
N GLY A 183 -25.62 -8.46 7.22
CA GLY A 183 -26.06 -8.34 5.81
C GLY A 183 -24.90 -7.94 4.90
N THR A 184 -25.22 -7.66 3.62
CA THR A 184 -24.27 -7.41 2.53
C THR A 184 -23.22 -6.35 2.89
N SER A 185 -23.64 -5.18 3.36
CA SER A 185 -22.73 -4.05 3.61
C SER A 185 -21.85 -4.31 4.83
N PHE A 186 -22.43 -4.78 5.94
CA PHE A 186 -21.68 -5.02 7.16
C PHE A 186 -20.69 -6.18 7.03
N ALA A 187 -21.03 -7.23 6.29
CA ALA A 187 -20.11 -8.36 6.08
C ALA A 187 -18.82 -7.93 5.35
N LEU A 188 -18.92 -7.08 4.32
CA LEU A 188 -17.78 -6.52 3.63
C LEU A 188 -16.98 -5.58 4.55
N GLN A 189 -17.66 -4.68 5.24
CA GLN A 189 -17.04 -3.76 6.19
C GLN A 189 -16.34 -4.51 7.33
N TYR A 190 -16.97 -5.54 7.89
CA TYR A 190 -16.40 -6.37 8.95
C TYR A 190 -15.14 -7.11 8.49
N THR A 191 -15.11 -7.58 7.24
CA THR A 191 -13.91 -8.19 6.67
C THR A 191 -12.75 -7.20 6.59
N LEU A 192 -13.01 -5.95 6.19
CA LEU A 192 -12.00 -4.89 6.17
C LEU A 192 -11.50 -4.55 7.59
N ILE A 193 -12.40 -4.43 8.56
CA ILE A 193 -12.07 -4.20 9.96
C ILE A 193 -11.15 -5.31 10.49
N GLN A 194 -11.51 -6.57 10.25
CA GLN A 194 -10.70 -7.71 10.70
C GLN A 194 -9.33 -7.73 10.01
N SER A 195 -9.25 -7.42 8.72
CA SER A 195 -7.97 -7.39 8.00
C SER A 195 -7.03 -6.30 8.54
N VAL A 196 -7.54 -5.09 8.77
CA VAL A 196 -6.73 -3.98 9.32
C VAL A 196 -6.25 -4.28 10.75
N THR A 197 -7.09 -4.89 11.58
CA THR A 197 -6.72 -5.26 12.96
C THR A 197 -5.77 -6.45 13.03
N ALA A 198 -5.67 -7.25 11.97
CA ALA A 198 -4.73 -8.37 11.86
C ALA A 198 -3.33 -7.95 11.36
N GLU A 199 -3.18 -6.72 10.86
CA GLU A 199 -1.88 -6.19 10.44
C GLU A 199 -0.93 -5.96 11.61
N THR A 200 0.36 -5.87 11.31
CA THR A 200 1.37 -5.56 12.34
C THR A 200 1.20 -4.13 12.86
N THR A 201 1.37 -3.95 14.17
CA THR A 201 1.29 -2.63 14.80
C THR A 201 2.23 -1.62 14.15
N SER A 202 3.43 -2.05 13.74
CA SER A 202 4.42 -1.18 13.07
C SER A 202 3.95 -0.66 11.72
N LEU A 203 3.29 -1.50 10.91
CA LEU A 203 2.72 -1.07 9.63
C LEU A 203 1.59 -0.06 9.85
N VAL A 204 0.64 -0.41 10.73
CA VAL A 204 -0.50 0.46 11.02
C VAL A 204 -0.03 1.80 11.56
N GLN A 205 0.91 1.79 12.52
CA GLN A 205 1.47 3.01 13.09
C GLN A 205 2.15 3.87 12.02
N ALA A 206 2.99 3.29 11.15
CA ALA A 206 3.66 4.02 10.08
C ALA A 206 2.64 4.70 9.15
N LEU A 207 1.61 3.98 8.69
CA LEU A 207 0.57 4.54 7.82
C LEU A 207 -0.19 5.71 8.47
N LEU A 208 -0.35 5.70 9.80
CA LEU A 208 -1.08 6.73 10.53
C LEU A 208 -0.20 7.89 10.98
N SER A 209 1.10 7.67 11.24
CA SER A 209 1.98 8.72 11.80
C SER A 209 2.94 9.34 10.77
N GLU A 210 3.30 8.60 9.71
CA GLU A 210 4.33 9.06 8.76
C GLU A 210 3.73 9.69 7.49
N ASN A 211 2.42 9.52 7.22
CA ASN A 211 1.76 10.21 6.13
C ASN A 211 1.37 11.65 6.54
N GLN A 212 2.15 12.63 6.10
CA GLN A 212 1.94 14.05 6.42
C GLN A 212 0.57 14.60 5.97
N PHE A 213 -0.10 13.96 5.01
CA PHE A 213 -1.42 14.39 4.48
C PHE A 213 -2.60 13.76 5.24
N LEU A 214 -2.35 12.79 6.14
CA LEU A 214 -3.45 12.12 6.84
C LEU A 214 -4.21 13.10 7.74
N GLY A 215 -3.54 14.06 8.39
CA GLY A 215 -4.20 15.04 9.25
C GLY A 215 -5.29 15.85 8.53
N GLU A 216 -5.02 16.28 7.29
CA GLU A 216 -5.99 16.97 6.45
C GLU A 216 -7.15 16.04 6.04
N SER A 217 -6.83 14.82 5.57
CA SER A 217 -7.84 13.84 5.14
C SER A 217 -8.74 13.40 6.29
N ALA A 218 -8.18 13.18 7.47
CA ALA A 218 -8.92 12.84 8.68
C ALA A 218 -9.81 13.98 9.15
N SER A 219 -9.33 15.22 9.10
CA SER A 219 -10.13 16.40 9.45
C SER A 219 -11.33 16.55 8.52
N LYS A 220 -11.15 16.41 7.21
CA LYS A 220 -12.25 16.41 6.23
C LYS A 220 -13.25 15.27 6.51
N PHE A 221 -12.76 14.08 6.82
CA PHE A 221 -13.62 12.96 7.18
C PHE A 221 -14.47 13.25 8.42
N ILE A 222 -13.87 13.79 9.48
CA ILE A 222 -14.58 14.15 10.73
C ILE A 222 -15.62 15.24 10.48
N MET A 223 -15.30 16.26 9.67
CA MET A 223 -16.23 17.31 9.29
C MET A 223 -17.45 16.73 8.56
N ASN A 224 -17.23 15.92 7.53
CA ASN A 224 -18.30 15.27 6.78
C ASN A 224 -19.14 14.32 7.66
N LEU A 225 -18.51 13.56 8.56
CA LEU A 225 -19.21 12.70 9.51
C LEU A 225 -20.12 13.54 10.43
N THR A 226 -19.60 14.64 10.94
CA THR A 226 -20.36 15.55 11.82
C THR A 226 -21.55 16.17 11.09
N GLU A 227 -21.37 16.58 9.84
CA GLU A 227 -22.42 17.14 9.00
C GLU A 227 -23.52 16.11 8.70
N ILE A 228 -23.15 14.89 8.32
CA ILE A 228 -24.09 13.78 8.09
C ILE A 228 -24.93 13.51 9.36
N VAL A 229 -24.30 13.48 10.53
CA VAL A 229 -25.01 13.26 11.80
C VAL A 229 -25.96 14.42 12.12
N LYS A 230 -25.55 15.68 11.91
CA LYS A 230 -26.40 16.85 12.14
C LYS A 230 -27.61 16.90 11.21
N THR A 231 -27.40 16.67 9.93
CA THR A 231 -28.47 16.75 8.91
C THR A 231 -29.39 15.55 8.95
N GLY A 232 -28.99 14.43 9.54
CA GLY A 232 -29.76 13.18 9.61
C GLY A 232 -31.15 13.30 10.24
N GLY A 233 -31.40 14.34 11.04
CA GLY A 233 -32.71 14.67 11.63
C GLY A 233 -33.66 15.46 10.71
N SER A 234 -33.15 16.07 9.62
CA SER A 234 -33.91 16.84 8.65
C SER A 234 -33.91 16.15 7.29
N LYS A 235 -35.07 15.77 6.79
CA LYS A 235 -35.18 15.07 5.50
C LYS A 235 -34.69 15.95 4.34
N GLU A 236 -34.99 17.21 4.37
CA GLU A 236 -34.62 18.18 3.33
C GLU A 236 -33.11 18.39 3.28
N GLU A 237 -32.50 18.79 4.41
CA GLU A 237 -31.05 19.02 4.51
C GLU A 237 -30.25 17.75 4.18
N PHE A 238 -30.68 16.59 4.70
CA PHE A 238 -30.03 15.33 4.40
C PHE A 238 -30.14 14.96 2.91
N SER A 239 -31.29 15.25 2.26
CA SER A 239 -31.45 14.97 0.84
C SER A 239 -30.54 15.84 -0.03
N GLU A 240 -30.35 17.10 0.31
CA GLU A 240 -29.43 18.00 -0.37
C GLU A 240 -27.99 17.49 -0.27
N LEU A 241 -27.50 17.28 0.94
CA LEU A 241 -26.17 16.74 1.20
C LEU A 241 -25.92 15.40 0.50
N HIS A 242 -26.89 14.47 0.60
CA HIS A 242 -26.78 13.15 -0.06
C HIS A 242 -26.71 13.29 -1.58
N ASN A 243 -27.48 14.19 -2.19
CA ASN A 243 -27.46 14.42 -3.63
C ASN A 243 -26.11 15.04 -4.09
N GLU A 244 -25.52 15.95 -3.32
CA GLU A 244 -24.20 16.52 -3.60
C GLU A 244 -23.11 15.43 -3.57
N ILE A 245 -23.07 14.62 -2.50
CA ILE A 245 -22.13 13.50 -2.39
C ILE A 245 -22.32 12.52 -3.55
N ARG A 246 -23.58 12.18 -3.84
CA ARG A 246 -23.93 11.26 -4.93
C ARG A 246 -23.50 11.80 -6.30
N ALA A 247 -23.67 13.10 -6.55
CA ALA A 247 -23.25 13.73 -7.80
C ALA A 247 -21.72 13.65 -7.97
N SER A 248 -20.98 13.84 -6.88
CA SER A 248 -19.52 13.67 -6.88
C SER A 248 -19.09 12.23 -7.22
N MET A 249 -19.72 11.24 -6.58
CA MET A 249 -19.39 9.83 -6.81
C MET A 249 -19.74 9.33 -8.22
N ARG A 250 -20.75 9.91 -8.86
CA ARG A 250 -21.16 9.57 -10.24
C ARG A 250 -20.15 9.96 -11.31
N ARG A 251 -19.09 10.71 -10.97
CA ARG A 251 -17.98 10.99 -11.89
C ARG A 251 -17.22 9.73 -12.27
N ASP A 252 -17.24 8.70 -11.41
CA ASP A 252 -16.68 7.38 -11.72
C ASP A 252 -17.78 6.47 -12.27
N PRO A 253 -17.64 5.94 -13.51
CA PRO A 253 -18.61 5.02 -14.11
C PRO A 253 -18.90 3.76 -13.28
N ILE A 254 -17.99 3.34 -12.41
CA ILE A 254 -18.20 2.19 -11.50
C ILE A 254 -19.42 2.40 -10.58
N HIS A 255 -19.81 3.65 -10.32
CA HIS A 255 -20.98 3.99 -9.51
C HIS A 255 -22.26 3.29 -9.99
N LEU A 256 -22.43 3.15 -11.32
CA LEU A 256 -23.59 2.47 -11.92
C LEU A 256 -23.63 0.96 -11.62
N LYS A 257 -22.47 0.35 -11.36
CA LYS A 257 -22.32 -1.08 -11.09
C LYS A 257 -22.12 -1.39 -9.60
N ALA A 258 -22.05 -0.37 -8.74
CA ALA A 258 -21.66 -0.52 -7.34
C ALA A 258 -22.51 -1.55 -6.57
N HIS A 259 -23.83 -1.58 -6.81
CA HIS A 259 -24.71 -2.54 -6.15
C HIS A 259 -24.45 -3.98 -6.60
N SER A 260 -24.24 -4.23 -7.89
CA SER A 260 -23.95 -5.58 -8.40
C SER A 260 -22.56 -6.05 -7.95
N ILE A 261 -21.54 -5.17 -7.97
CA ILE A 261 -20.20 -5.47 -7.47
C ILE A 261 -20.26 -5.84 -5.98
N ARG A 262 -20.97 -5.06 -5.16
CA ARG A 262 -21.17 -5.36 -3.74
C ARG A 262 -21.82 -6.74 -3.53
N GLN A 263 -22.82 -7.08 -4.33
CA GLN A 263 -23.50 -8.39 -4.23
C GLN A 263 -22.54 -9.54 -4.57
N VAL A 264 -21.81 -9.43 -5.68
CA VAL A 264 -20.82 -10.43 -6.09
C VAL A 264 -19.75 -10.63 -5.01
N ALA A 265 -19.23 -9.53 -4.45
CA ALA A 265 -18.23 -9.60 -3.38
C ALA A 265 -18.80 -10.29 -2.13
N TYR A 266 -20.03 -9.94 -1.74
CA TYR A 266 -20.70 -10.58 -0.60
C TYR A 266 -20.88 -12.09 -0.81
N ASP A 267 -21.34 -12.51 -1.98
CA ASP A 267 -21.56 -13.92 -2.28
C ASP A 267 -20.26 -14.74 -2.20
N LYS A 268 -19.13 -14.12 -2.51
CA LYS A 268 -17.80 -14.74 -2.40
C LYS A 268 -17.30 -14.83 -0.97
N ILE A 269 -17.50 -13.79 -0.14
CA ILE A 269 -16.98 -13.78 1.23
C ILE A 269 -17.91 -14.48 2.22
N ARG A 270 -19.22 -14.47 2.00
CA ARG A 270 -20.22 -15.00 2.96
C ARG A 270 -19.96 -16.45 3.41
N PRO A 271 -19.60 -17.40 2.53
CA PRO A 271 -19.26 -18.76 2.95
C PRO A 271 -18.05 -18.82 3.90
N LEU A 272 -17.10 -17.88 3.77
CA LEU A 272 -15.88 -17.82 4.58
C LEU A 272 -16.12 -17.21 5.98
N LEU A 273 -17.23 -16.51 6.16
CA LEU A 273 -17.62 -15.87 7.43
C LEU A 273 -18.51 -16.75 8.34
N ARG A 274 -18.86 -17.97 7.88
CA ARG A 274 -19.71 -18.91 8.65
C ARG A 274 -19.00 -19.63 9.79
#